data_1f7324ff0d17a9c237fd053fc3fcb8b8
#
_entry.id   1f7324ff0d17a9c237fd053fc3fcb8b8
#
_cell.length_a   1.000
_cell.length_b   1.000
_cell.length_c   1.000
_cell.angle_alpha   90.00
_cell.angle_beta   90.00
_cell.angle_gamma   90.00
#
_symmetry.space_group_name_H-M   'P 1'
#
loop_
_entity.id
_entity.type
_entity.pdbx_description
1 polymer ?
#
loop_
_entity_poly.entity_id
_entity_poly.type
_entity_poly.pdbx_seq_one_letter_code
_entity_poly.pdbx_strand_id
1 'polypeptide(L)'
;MEIKMPKLGESVHEGTIEQWLVQVGDTVEEYDPLCEVITDKVTAEVPSSYAGKITKINVEAGETISIGTVICEMAVEGNDTAQDDTAHSKAQPPTHTEPSPSTNQGHSVSENQPKNNGRYSPVVFKIASQHQVNLEDVQGTGFEGRVTKKDIEAYIASGESPTTSSQKATRTESNSQATSVSQSSAKSQTSSDVHASVIPVKGVRKQIANKMVQSVQEIPHAWMKMEVDATELTKTRNHYKASFKAKEGYNLTFFAFFVKAVAEALHEYPMLNSSWQNDEIHVHKDINLSIAVAVEDKLFVPVIKNADEKSIKGIAKEIATLAKKARQNQLTNEDMQGGTFTVNNTGSFGSVSSMGIINHPQAAILQVESIVKRPVVINDMIAIREMVNLCLSIDHRILDGLQAGQFLNEVKSRIERYTLEHTQIY
;
A
#
# COMPACT_ATOMS: atom_id res chain seq x y z
N MET A 1 -30.32 11.98 -20.10
CA MET A 1 -30.39 10.53 -19.81
C MET A 1 -29.77 10.27 -18.44
N GLU A 2 -30.31 9.26 -17.71
CA GLU A 2 -29.79 8.87 -16.41
C GLU A 2 -28.80 7.71 -16.56
N ILE A 3 -27.63 7.85 -15.95
CA ILE A 3 -26.63 6.77 -15.83
C ILE A 3 -26.81 6.12 -14.47
N LYS A 4 -26.98 4.80 -14.46
CA LYS A 4 -27.21 4.01 -13.24
C LYS A 4 -25.99 3.17 -12.90
N MET A 5 -25.80 2.93 -11.62
CA MET A 5 -24.77 2.04 -11.10
C MET A 5 -24.89 0.64 -11.73
N PRO A 6 -23.92 0.18 -12.53
CA PRO A 6 -23.98 -1.11 -13.20
C PRO A 6 -23.75 -2.27 -12.24
N LYS A 7 -24.08 -3.47 -12.66
CA LYS A 7 -23.79 -4.70 -11.91
C LYS A 7 -22.33 -5.10 -12.07
N LEU A 8 -21.51 -4.85 -11.05
CA LEU A 8 -20.05 -5.08 -11.07
C LEU A 8 -19.63 -6.53 -10.72
N GLY A 9 -20.62 -7.46 -10.56
CA GLY A 9 -20.38 -8.88 -10.27
C GLY A 9 -21.65 -9.60 -9.87
N GLU A 10 -21.67 -10.95 -9.93
CA GLU A 10 -22.88 -11.75 -9.65
C GLU A 10 -23.37 -11.65 -8.19
N SER A 11 -22.47 -11.39 -7.23
CA SER A 11 -22.77 -11.34 -5.79
C SER A 11 -22.56 -9.97 -5.15
N VAL A 12 -22.40 -8.91 -5.96
CA VAL A 12 -22.25 -7.54 -5.49
C VAL A 12 -23.61 -6.88 -5.50
N HIS A 13 -24.05 -6.27 -4.39
CA HIS A 13 -25.35 -5.59 -4.27
C HIS A 13 -25.22 -4.07 -4.04
N GLU A 14 -24.01 -3.61 -3.61
CA GLU A 14 -23.70 -2.21 -3.33
C GLU A 14 -22.25 -1.92 -3.64
N GLY A 15 -21.92 -0.64 -3.87
CA GLY A 15 -20.55 -0.16 -4.09
C GLY A 15 -20.40 1.26 -3.59
N THR A 16 -19.20 1.61 -3.16
CA THR A 16 -18.84 2.96 -2.71
C THR A 16 -18.10 3.68 -3.83
N ILE A 17 -18.55 4.87 -4.21
CA ILE A 17 -17.82 5.72 -5.16
C ILE A 17 -16.55 6.21 -4.49
N GLU A 18 -15.38 5.77 -4.96
CA GLU A 18 -14.09 6.20 -4.42
C GLU A 18 -13.75 7.61 -4.90
N GLN A 19 -13.82 7.81 -6.23
CA GLN A 19 -13.61 9.11 -6.83
C GLN A 19 -14.34 9.24 -8.15
N TRP A 20 -14.71 10.49 -8.52
CA TRP A 20 -15.19 10.85 -9.83
C TRP A 20 -14.02 11.18 -10.74
N LEU A 21 -14.01 10.61 -11.95
CA LEU A 21 -13.01 10.86 -12.98
C LEU A 21 -13.45 11.97 -13.95
N VAL A 22 -14.70 12.43 -13.83
CA VAL A 22 -15.34 13.47 -14.65
C VAL A 22 -16.03 14.51 -13.77
N GLN A 23 -16.23 15.71 -14.30
CA GLN A 23 -16.93 16.82 -13.66
C GLN A 23 -18.20 17.21 -14.41
N VAL A 24 -19.10 17.92 -13.71
CA VAL A 24 -20.28 18.49 -14.35
C VAL A 24 -19.84 19.48 -15.44
N GLY A 25 -20.28 19.22 -16.66
CA GLY A 25 -19.89 20.00 -17.84
C GLY A 25 -18.91 19.29 -18.78
N ASP A 26 -18.30 18.18 -18.37
CA ASP A 26 -17.40 17.40 -19.21
C ASP A 26 -18.17 16.63 -20.30
N THR A 27 -17.55 16.50 -21.46
CA THR A 27 -18.06 15.65 -22.54
C THR A 27 -17.32 14.33 -22.52
N VAL A 28 -18.07 13.23 -22.47
CA VAL A 28 -17.55 11.86 -22.43
C VAL A 28 -18.01 11.07 -23.65
N GLU A 29 -17.18 10.14 -24.10
CA GLU A 29 -17.52 9.19 -25.14
C GLU A 29 -18.12 7.92 -24.54
N GLU A 30 -18.74 7.06 -25.37
CA GLU A 30 -19.22 5.75 -24.92
C GLU A 30 -18.02 4.90 -24.43
N TYR A 31 -18.15 4.30 -23.27
CA TYR A 31 -17.11 3.53 -22.53
C TYR A 31 -16.01 4.36 -21.86
N ASP A 32 -16.07 5.67 -21.84
CA ASP A 32 -15.17 6.47 -21.02
C ASP A 32 -15.45 6.22 -19.52
N PRO A 33 -14.42 6.10 -18.67
CA PRO A 33 -14.61 5.88 -17.25
C PRO A 33 -15.16 7.13 -16.55
N LEU A 34 -16.30 7.00 -15.86
CA LEU A 34 -16.98 8.07 -15.15
C LEU A 34 -16.53 8.19 -13.68
N CYS A 35 -16.43 7.09 -12.99
CA CYS A 35 -16.00 7.04 -11.59
C CYS A 35 -15.36 5.69 -11.25
N GLU A 36 -14.57 5.67 -10.19
CA GLU A 36 -14.07 4.44 -9.57
C GLU A 36 -14.99 4.05 -8.41
N VAL A 37 -15.35 2.76 -8.37
CA VAL A 37 -16.22 2.20 -7.34
C VAL A 37 -15.53 1.04 -6.64
N ILE A 38 -15.48 1.10 -5.31
CA ILE A 38 -15.02 0.01 -4.44
C ILE A 38 -16.22 -0.82 -4.01
N THR A 39 -16.10 -2.12 -4.19
CA THR A 39 -17.03 -3.11 -3.64
C THR A 39 -16.31 -3.98 -2.61
N ASP A 40 -17.04 -4.83 -1.90
CA ASP A 40 -16.46 -5.79 -0.95
C ASP A 40 -15.40 -6.73 -1.55
N LYS A 41 -15.32 -6.81 -2.89
CA LYS A 41 -14.45 -7.76 -3.60
C LYS A 41 -13.50 -7.14 -4.61
N VAL A 42 -13.85 -6.02 -5.23
CA VAL A 42 -13.07 -5.39 -6.30
C VAL A 42 -13.29 -3.89 -6.34
N THR A 43 -12.24 -3.17 -6.78
CA THR A 43 -12.35 -1.80 -7.30
C THR A 43 -12.56 -1.91 -8.80
N ALA A 44 -13.58 -1.25 -9.33
CA ALA A 44 -13.91 -1.26 -10.75
C ALA A 44 -14.25 0.15 -11.22
N GLU A 45 -13.86 0.48 -12.47
CA GLU A 45 -14.27 1.70 -13.13
C GLU A 45 -15.67 1.50 -13.73
N VAL A 46 -16.55 2.48 -13.54
CA VAL A 46 -17.88 2.53 -14.16
C VAL A 46 -17.78 3.27 -15.48
N PRO A 47 -17.93 2.57 -16.62
CA PRO A 47 -17.88 3.20 -17.93
C PRO A 47 -19.18 3.91 -18.27
N SER A 48 -19.10 4.97 -19.07
CA SER A 48 -20.28 5.61 -19.66
C SER A 48 -20.99 4.68 -20.65
N SER A 49 -22.29 4.58 -20.52
CA SER A 49 -23.12 3.81 -21.48
C SER A 49 -23.46 4.58 -22.75
N TYR A 50 -23.17 5.87 -22.79
CA TYR A 50 -23.53 6.78 -23.90
C TYR A 50 -22.48 7.87 -24.06
N ALA A 51 -22.33 8.42 -25.27
CA ALA A 51 -21.58 9.64 -25.52
C ALA A 51 -22.47 10.86 -25.22
N GLY A 52 -21.95 11.86 -24.51
CA GLY A 52 -22.69 13.07 -24.18
C GLY A 52 -22.02 13.94 -23.14
N LYS A 53 -22.73 14.99 -22.70
CA LYS A 53 -22.23 15.94 -21.70
C LYS A 53 -22.83 15.67 -20.32
N ILE A 54 -22.00 15.59 -19.29
CA ILE A 54 -22.44 15.41 -17.90
C ILE A 54 -23.17 16.68 -17.44
N THR A 55 -24.44 16.55 -17.09
CA THR A 55 -25.29 17.65 -16.63
C THR A 55 -25.39 17.76 -15.14
N LYS A 56 -25.34 16.60 -14.43
CA LYS A 56 -25.46 16.58 -12.97
C LYS A 56 -24.84 15.29 -12.41
N ILE A 57 -24.17 15.41 -11.29
CA ILE A 57 -23.70 14.30 -10.46
C ILE A 57 -24.64 14.21 -9.25
N ASN A 58 -25.26 13.05 -9.03
CA ASN A 58 -26.28 12.86 -8.00
C ASN A 58 -25.74 12.20 -6.72
N VAL A 59 -24.52 11.67 -6.76
CA VAL A 59 -23.87 10.92 -5.66
C VAL A 59 -22.46 11.47 -5.45
N GLU A 60 -22.10 11.77 -4.22
CA GLU A 60 -20.77 12.30 -3.89
C GLU A 60 -19.72 11.19 -3.74
N ALA A 61 -18.43 11.54 -3.86
CA ALA A 61 -17.33 10.63 -3.57
C ALA A 61 -17.33 10.22 -2.08
N GLY A 62 -17.14 8.94 -1.81
CA GLY A 62 -17.25 8.35 -0.45
C GLY A 62 -18.63 7.78 -0.12
N GLU A 63 -19.66 7.96 -0.95
CA GLU A 63 -21.01 7.47 -0.69
C GLU A 63 -21.20 6.03 -1.20
N THR A 64 -21.85 5.20 -0.38
CA THR A 64 -22.18 3.81 -0.72
C THR A 64 -23.60 3.73 -1.27
N ILE A 65 -23.73 3.18 -2.47
CA ILE A 65 -25.01 3.09 -3.21
C ILE A 65 -25.27 1.68 -3.70
N SER A 66 -26.57 1.34 -3.81
CA SER A 66 -27.01 0.06 -4.36
C SER A 66 -26.97 0.05 -5.88
N ILE A 67 -26.80 -1.14 -6.47
CA ILE A 67 -26.88 -1.36 -7.92
C ILE A 67 -28.21 -0.84 -8.46
N GLY A 68 -28.17 -0.12 -9.59
CA GLY A 68 -29.33 0.50 -10.24
C GLY A 68 -29.69 1.90 -9.76
N THR A 69 -29.01 2.42 -8.73
CA THR A 69 -29.14 3.83 -8.30
C THR A 69 -28.60 4.78 -9.38
N VAL A 70 -29.28 5.90 -9.64
CA VAL A 70 -28.84 6.91 -10.60
C VAL A 70 -27.63 7.65 -10.02
N ILE A 71 -26.48 7.54 -10.68
CA ILE A 71 -25.21 8.14 -10.24
C ILE A 71 -24.98 9.52 -10.84
N CYS A 72 -25.35 9.68 -12.12
CA CYS A 72 -25.27 10.98 -12.80
C CYS A 72 -26.28 11.10 -13.93
N GLU A 73 -26.49 12.34 -14.39
CA GLU A 73 -27.35 12.67 -15.53
C GLU A 73 -26.50 13.24 -16.67
N MET A 74 -26.89 12.90 -17.91
CA MET A 74 -26.15 13.25 -19.11
C MET A 74 -27.07 13.77 -20.19
N ALA A 75 -26.65 14.81 -20.91
CA ALA A 75 -27.26 15.26 -22.18
C ALA A 75 -26.58 14.52 -23.33
N VAL A 76 -27.32 13.68 -24.05
CA VAL A 76 -26.85 12.96 -25.24
C VAL A 76 -27.18 13.79 -26.45
N GLU A 77 -26.24 14.11 -27.33
CA GLU A 77 -26.46 14.77 -28.60
C GLU A 77 -27.18 13.81 -29.56
N GLY A 78 -28.47 14.02 -29.77
CA GLY A 78 -29.26 13.33 -30.80
C GLY A 78 -30.52 12.65 -30.29
N ASN A 79 -31.53 13.38 -29.92
CA ASN A 79 -32.95 13.27 -30.33
C ASN A 79 -33.81 14.25 -29.57
N ASP A 80 -34.29 15.28 -30.29
CA ASP A 80 -35.43 16.10 -29.90
C ASP A 80 -36.69 15.25 -29.96
N THR A 81 -37.42 15.11 -28.86
CA THR A 81 -38.89 15.22 -28.87
C THR A 81 -39.39 15.60 -27.47
N ALA A 82 -40.17 16.67 -27.55
CA ALA A 82 -40.77 17.49 -26.51
C ALA A 82 -41.76 16.80 -25.58
N GLN A 83 -41.95 17.37 -24.43
CA GLN A 83 -43.16 18.02 -23.86
C GLN A 83 -43.04 18.01 -22.33
N ASP A 84 -42.97 19.17 -21.76
CA ASP A 84 -43.97 20.17 -21.29
C ASP A 84 -44.62 19.78 -19.97
N ASP A 85 -44.44 20.54 -18.94
CA ASP A 85 -45.33 21.54 -18.35
C ASP A 85 -44.96 21.92 -16.89
N THR A 86 -44.85 23.26 -16.71
CA THR A 86 -45.30 24.14 -15.60
C THR A 86 -44.71 23.95 -14.18
N ALA A 87 -44.22 24.90 -13.54
CA ALA A 87 -44.26 26.35 -13.34
C ALA A 87 -44.00 26.73 -11.87
N HIS A 88 -43.42 27.91 -11.71
CA HIS A 88 -43.43 28.83 -10.53
C HIS A 88 -42.44 28.58 -9.38
N SER A 89 -41.72 29.53 -8.84
CA SER A 89 -41.62 31.00 -9.02
C SER A 89 -40.55 31.54 -8.05
N LYS A 90 -39.79 32.58 -8.54
CA LYS A 90 -39.20 33.71 -7.80
C LYS A 90 -38.21 33.47 -6.66
N ALA A 91 -37.09 34.13 -6.52
CA ALA A 91 -36.70 35.50 -6.80
C ALA A 91 -35.18 35.69 -6.78
N GLN A 92 -34.68 36.62 -7.59
CA GLN A 92 -33.34 37.24 -7.62
C GLN A 92 -33.28 38.50 -6.74
N PRO A 93 -32.18 39.32 -6.80
CA PRO A 93 -30.73 39.19 -6.54
C PRO A 93 -30.30 40.25 -5.49
N PRO A 94 -29.10 40.83 -5.33
CA PRO A 94 -28.18 41.37 -6.36
C PRO A 94 -26.65 41.31 -6.09
N THR A 95 -25.88 41.35 -7.19
CA THR A 95 -24.75 42.21 -7.62
C THR A 95 -23.70 42.76 -6.67
N HIS A 96 -22.43 42.62 -7.05
CA HIS A 96 -21.42 43.65 -7.39
C HIS A 96 -20.05 43.00 -7.47
N THR A 97 -19.22 43.11 -8.41
CA THR A 97 -18.65 44.05 -9.37
C THR A 97 -17.16 43.68 -9.51
N GLU A 98 -16.75 43.44 -10.73
CA GLU A 98 -15.35 43.49 -11.22
C GLU A 98 -14.70 44.86 -11.00
N PRO A 99 -13.36 45.03 -11.15
CA PRO A 99 -12.71 44.94 -12.45
C PRO A 99 -11.25 44.47 -12.51
N SER A 100 -10.85 43.97 -13.65
CA SER A 100 -9.47 43.97 -14.16
C SER A 100 -9.01 45.39 -14.52
N PRO A 101 -7.67 45.66 -14.66
CA PRO A 101 -7.04 45.44 -15.95
C PRO A 101 -5.51 45.14 -15.95
N SER A 102 -5.11 44.43 -17.04
CA SER A 102 -4.03 44.71 -17.98
C SER A 102 -2.65 45.23 -17.55
N THR A 103 -1.57 44.63 -17.91
CA THR A 103 -0.76 44.88 -19.14
C THR A 103 0.57 44.11 -19.13
N ASN A 104 0.82 43.43 -20.23
CA ASN A 104 2.01 43.29 -21.08
C ASN A 104 3.44 43.54 -20.52
N GLN A 105 4.32 42.60 -20.80
CA GLN A 105 5.51 42.60 -21.67
C GLN A 105 6.39 41.41 -21.29
N GLY A 106 6.63 40.43 -22.05
CA GLY A 106 7.49 40.23 -23.16
C GLY A 106 8.95 40.09 -22.77
N HIS A 107 9.47 38.84 -22.69
CA HIS A 107 10.86 38.57 -23.13
C HIS A 107 11.05 37.07 -23.44
N SER A 108 11.58 36.88 -24.58
CA SER A 108 12.16 35.80 -25.34
C SER A 108 12.78 34.64 -24.59
N VAL A 109 12.42 33.41 -25.05
CA VAL A 109 13.23 32.27 -25.45
C VAL A 109 14.25 31.73 -24.45
N SER A 110 13.95 30.56 -23.90
CA SER A 110 14.91 29.50 -23.68
C SER A 110 14.26 28.16 -24.00
N GLU A 111 14.73 27.52 -25.05
CA GLU A 111 14.44 26.15 -25.42
C GLU A 111 14.95 25.20 -24.32
N ASN A 112 14.06 24.65 -23.54
CA ASN A 112 14.12 23.33 -22.91
C ASN A 112 13.02 23.17 -21.85
N GLN A 113 11.75 23.33 -22.26
CA GLN A 113 10.65 22.83 -21.44
C GLN A 113 10.17 21.50 -22.03
N PRO A 114 9.85 20.49 -21.19
CA PRO A 114 9.28 19.24 -21.67
C PRO A 114 7.99 19.54 -22.43
N LYS A 115 7.86 18.97 -23.64
CA LYS A 115 6.71 19.19 -24.54
C LYS A 115 5.38 18.66 -23.97
N ASN A 116 5.43 17.93 -22.87
CA ASN A 116 4.26 17.36 -22.19
C ASN A 116 4.54 17.08 -20.70
N ASN A 117 3.51 16.67 -19.92
CA ASN A 117 3.61 16.45 -18.48
C ASN A 117 4.08 15.04 -18.07
N GLY A 118 4.52 14.20 -19.01
CA GLY A 118 4.99 12.83 -18.74
C GLY A 118 3.88 11.83 -18.33
N ARG A 119 2.61 12.25 -18.35
CA ARG A 119 1.46 11.37 -18.02
C ARG A 119 0.78 10.92 -19.30
N TYR A 120 0.74 9.60 -19.55
CA TYR A 120 0.21 9.02 -20.77
C TYR A 120 -0.92 8.04 -20.45
N SER A 121 -1.98 8.01 -21.27
CA SER A 121 -3.01 6.99 -21.15
C SER A 121 -2.54 5.64 -21.72
N PRO A 122 -3.10 4.50 -21.29
CA PRO A 122 -2.74 3.18 -21.84
C PRO A 122 -2.91 3.07 -23.36
N VAL A 123 -3.90 3.79 -23.92
CA VAL A 123 -4.17 3.85 -25.36
C VAL A 123 -3.06 4.59 -26.10
N VAL A 124 -2.62 5.74 -25.58
CA VAL A 124 -1.51 6.54 -26.12
C VAL A 124 -0.22 5.72 -26.10
N PHE A 125 0.05 5.01 -25.02
CA PHE A 125 1.21 4.14 -24.91
C PHE A 125 1.20 3.00 -25.92
N LYS A 126 0.02 2.40 -26.14
CA LYS A 126 -0.17 1.32 -27.14
C LYS A 126 0.09 1.80 -28.57
N ILE A 127 -0.44 2.98 -28.93
CA ILE A 127 -0.24 3.57 -30.28
C ILE A 127 1.23 3.95 -30.46
N ALA A 128 1.85 4.58 -29.45
CA ALA A 128 3.27 4.91 -29.48
C ALA A 128 4.17 3.69 -29.71
N SER A 129 3.87 2.58 -29.01
CA SER A 129 4.62 1.32 -29.16
C SER A 129 4.41 0.70 -30.53
N GLN A 130 3.20 0.79 -31.12
CA GLN A 130 2.91 0.27 -32.46
C GLN A 130 3.63 1.02 -33.59
N HIS A 131 3.81 2.33 -33.42
CA HIS A 131 4.41 3.21 -34.42
C HIS A 131 5.83 3.64 -34.06
N GLN A 132 6.43 3.11 -32.98
CA GLN A 132 7.78 3.41 -32.50
C GLN A 132 8.03 4.90 -32.27
N VAL A 133 7.01 5.61 -31.78
CA VAL A 133 7.07 7.06 -31.47
C VAL A 133 7.52 7.25 -30.03
N ASN A 134 8.51 8.14 -29.83
CA ASN A 134 8.91 8.55 -28.49
C ASN A 134 7.91 9.58 -27.95
N LEU A 135 7.23 9.26 -26.86
CA LEU A 135 6.18 10.11 -26.27
C LEU A 135 6.72 11.44 -25.70
N GLU A 136 8.02 11.53 -25.42
CA GLU A 136 8.65 12.77 -24.95
C GLU A 136 8.71 13.86 -26.06
N ASP A 137 8.66 13.44 -27.32
CA ASP A 137 8.72 14.33 -28.48
C ASP A 137 7.33 14.83 -28.92
N VAL A 138 6.26 14.24 -28.39
CA VAL A 138 4.87 14.58 -28.71
C VAL A 138 4.38 15.73 -27.83
N GLN A 139 3.88 16.80 -28.44
CA GLN A 139 3.28 17.90 -27.68
C GLN A 139 1.88 17.52 -27.18
N GLY A 140 1.68 17.55 -25.86
CA GLY A 140 0.40 17.26 -25.26
C GLY A 140 -0.56 18.48 -25.28
N THR A 141 -1.76 18.31 -25.82
CA THR A 141 -2.81 19.34 -25.84
C THR A 141 -3.91 19.11 -24.80
N GLY A 142 -3.87 18.01 -24.05
CA GLY A 142 -4.82 17.71 -22.99
C GLY A 142 -4.58 18.50 -21.71
N PHE A 143 -5.43 18.26 -20.71
CA PHE A 143 -5.37 18.92 -19.41
C PHE A 143 -3.96 18.82 -18.78
N GLU A 144 -3.41 19.94 -18.32
CA GLU A 144 -2.03 20.07 -17.80
C GLU A 144 -0.92 19.62 -18.77
N GLY A 145 -1.12 19.67 -20.08
CA GLY A 145 -0.10 19.25 -21.05
C GLY A 145 -0.04 17.73 -21.28
N ARG A 146 -1.08 16.99 -20.96
CA ARG A 146 -1.17 15.54 -21.18
C ARG A 146 -1.30 15.21 -22.65
N VAL A 147 -0.56 14.20 -23.12
CA VAL A 147 -0.69 13.70 -24.51
C VAL A 147 -1.98 12.91 -24.65
N THR A 148 -2.81 13.32 -25.62
CA THR A 148 -4.06 12.64 -25.98
C THR A 148 -3.86 11.72 -27.18
N LYS A 149 -4.86 10.87 -27.46
CA LYS A 149 -4.87 10.01 -28.65
C LYS A 149 -4.74 10.83 -29.94
N LYS A 150 -5.40 11.99 -30.02
CA LYS A 150 -5.34 12.89 -31.18
C LYS A 150 -3.95 13.47 -31.40
N ASP A 151 -3.22 13.77 -30.34
CA ASP A 151 -1.87 14.33 -30.42
C ASP A 151 -0.88 13.32 -31.02
N ILE A 152 -0.94 12.06 -30.59
CA ILE A 152 -0.06 11.03 -31.13
C ILE A 152 -0.43 10.64 -32.57
N GLU A 153 -1.71 10.60 -32.92
CA GLU A 153 -2.15 10.36 -34.28
C GLU A 153 -1.76 11.52 -35.22
N ALA A 154 -1.86 12.77 -34.76
CA ALA A 154 -1.39 13.94 -35.51
C ALA A 154 0.12 13.93 -35.68
N TYR A 155 0.86 13.53 -34.66
CA TYR A 155 2.32 13.42 -34.73
C TYR A 155 2.77 12.33 -35.74
N ILE A 156 2.11 11.19 -35.75
CA ILE A 156 2.34 10.12 -36.72
C ILE A 156 2.00 10.56 -38.14
N ALA A 157 0.91 11.34 -38.31
CA ALA A 157 0.47 11.87 -39.61
C ALA A 157 1.41 12.97 -40.14
N SER A 158 2.06 13.74 -39.26
CA SER A 158 3.04 14.77 -39.64
C SER A 158 4.36 14.26 -40.20
N GLY A 159 4.64 12.96 -40.03
CA GLY A 159 5.82 12.29 -40.64
C GLY A 159 7.16 12.72 -40.02
N GLU A 160 7.18 13.31 -38.84
CA GLU A 160 8.41 13.65 -38.12
C GLU A 160 9.07 12.38 -37.58
N SER A 161 10.05 11.86 -38.32
CA SER A 161 10.90 10.74 -37.90
C SER A 161 11.94 11.20 -36.89
N PRO A 162 12.34 10.36 -35.91
CA PRO A 162 13.25 10.75 -34.85
C PRO A 162 14.65 11.03 -35.39
N THR A 163 15.18 12.20 -35.12
CA THR A 163 16.57 12.57 -35.37
C THR A 163 17.46 11.87 -34.35
N THR A 164 18.18 10.88 -34.85
CA THR A 164 19.24 10.17 -34.11
C THR A 164 20.42 11.10 -33.88
N SER A 165 20.70 11.54 -32.68
CA SER A 165 21.98 12.17 -32.34
C SER A 165 22.96 11.11 -31.82
N SER A 166 23.91 10.76 -32.71
CA SER A 166 25.11 9.99 -32.39
C SER A 166 26.02 10.77 -31.47
N GLN A 167 26.49 10.15 -30.42
CA GLN A 167 27.79 10.50 -29.86
C GLN A 167 28.80 9.35 -30.00
N LYS A 168 29.84 9.72 -30.67
CA LYS A 168 31.00 9.05 -31.18
C LYS A 168 31.98 8.76 -30.04
N ALA A 169 32.48 7.53 -29.95
CA ALA A 169 33.79 7.25 -29.39
C ALA A 169 34.48 6.14 -30.19
N THR A 170 35.69 6.41 -30.53
CA THR A 170 36.60 6.01 -31.58
C THR A 170 37.36 4.71 -31.26
N ARG A 171 37.72 3.99 -32.40
CA ARG A 171 38.87 3.08 -32.66
C ARG A 171 38.74 1.62 -32.25
N THR A 172 39.08 0.65 -33.05
CA THR A 172 40.17 0.53 -34.04
C THR A 172 39.87 -0.61 -35.02
N GLU A 173 40.35 -0.46 -36.25
CA GLU A 173 40.25 -1.34 -37.40
C GLU A 173 40.84 -2.75 -37.21
N SER A 174 40.28 -3.76 -37.86
CA SER A 174 41.05 -4.70 -38.69
C SER A 174 40.21 -5.50 -39.65
N ASN A 175 40.51 -5.35 -40.86
CA ASN A 175 40.22 -5.89 -42.17
C ASN A 175 40.10 -7.41 -42.28
N SER A 176 39.14 -7.96 -43.04
CA SER A 176 39.36 -8.74 -44.27
C SER A 176 38.06 -9.40 -44.81
N GLN A 177 37.80 -8.99 -46.03
CA GLN A 177 37.30 -9.73 -47.23
C GLN A 177 36.06 -10.66 -47.19
N ALA A 178 35.18 -10.21 -48.04
CA ALA A 178 34.09 -10.78 -48.81
C ALA A 178 34.12 -12.29 -49.15
N THR A 179 32.96 -12.89 -49.11
CA THR A 179 32.40 -13.67 -50.22
C THR A 179 30.88 -13.72 -50.14
N SER A 180 30.25 -13.35 -51.25
CA SER A 180 28.81 -13.47 -51.52
C SER A 180 28.43 -14.93 -51.72
N VAL A 181 27.26 -15.37 -51.21
CA VAL A 181 26.34 -16.30 -51.90
C VAL A 181 24.95 -16.28 -51.22
N SER A 182 23.97 -15.92 -52.04
CA SER A 182 22.54 -16.35 -52.12
C SER A 182 21.72 -16.74 -50.91
N GLN A 183 20.66 -15.96 -50.74
CA GLN A 183 19.27 -16.29 -50.38
C GLN A 183 18.94 -17.74 -49.97
N SER A 184 18.53 -17.89 -48.73
CA SER A 184 17.34 -18.68 -48.42
C SER A 184 16.69 -18.13 -47.17
N SER A 185 15.42 -17.79 -47.28
CA SER A 185 14.53 -17.39 -46.22
C SER A 185 14.43 -18.47 -45.16
N ALA A 186 15.10 -18.28 -44.03
CA ALA A 186 14.84 -19.06 -42.83
C ALA A 186 14.35 -18.07 -41.75
N LYS A 187 13.08 -18.20 -41.38
CA LYS A 187 12.51 -17.65 -40.15
C LYS A 187 13.45 -17.99 -38.99
N SER A 188 14.22 -17.03 -38.54
CA SER A 188 14.85 -17.13 -37.23
C SER A 188 13.78 -16.89 -36.17
N GLN A 189 13.14 -17.98 -35.76
CA GLN A 189 12.54 -18.07 -34.44
C GLN A 189 13.69 -18.18 -33.44
N THR A 190 14.15 -17.06 -32.91
CA THR A 190 14.85 -17.06 -31.64
C THR A 190 13.79 -17.01 -30.56
N SER A 191 13.12 -18.10 -30.34
CA SER A 191 12.40 -18.37 -29.11
C SER A 191 13.41 -18.88 -28.09
N SER A 192 14.01 -17.95 -27.35
CA SER A 192 14.40 -18.28 -26.00
C SER A 192 13.14 -18.27 -25.16
N ASP A 193 12.36 -19.34 -25.26
CA ASP A 193 11.29 -19.66 -24.34
C ASP A 193 11.92 -19.94 -22.97
N VAL A 194 12.20 -18.87 -22.25
CA VAL A 194 12.19 -18.93 -20.79
C VAL A 194 10.71 -19.15 -20.45
N HIS A 195 10.32 -20.39 -20.15
CA HIS A 195 8.98 -20.73 -19.67
C HIS A 195 8.78 -20.09 -18.28
N ALA A 196 8.59 -18.79 -18.22
CA ALA A 196 8.16 -18.10 -17.02
C ALA A 196 6.66 -18.31 -16.89
N SER A 197 6.22 -19.00 -15.83
CA SER A 197 4.80 -19.05 -15.50
C SER A 197 4.36 -17.66 -14.99
N VAL A 198 3.38 -17.06 -15.63
CA VAL A 198 2.80 -15.79 -15.24
C VAL A 198 1.67 -16.04 -14.25
N ILE A 199 1.82 -15.53 -13.01
CA ILE A 199 0.79 -15.61 -11.96
C ILE A 199 0.13 -14.23 -11.85
N PRO A 200 -1.15 -14.07 -12.22
CA PRO A 200 -1.84 -12.79 -12.09
C PRO A 200 -2.07 -12.43 -10.62
N VAL A 201 -1.70 -11.22 -10.23
CA VAL A 201 -1.88 -10.72 -8.86
C VAL A 201 -3.26 -10.10 -8.74
N LYS A 202 -4.16 -10.72 -7.94
CA LYS A 202 -5.55 -10.28 -7.73
C LYS A 202 -5.94 -10.30 -6.25
N GLY A 203 -7.03 -9.59 -5.90
CA GLY A 203 -7.64 -9.61 -4.56
C GLY A 203 -6.66 -9.22 -3.45
N VAL A 204 -6.68 -9.97 -2.35
CA VAL A 204 -5.88 -9.71 -1.13
C VAL A 204 -4.39 -9.54 -1.42
N ARG A 205 -3.82 -10.31 -2.38
CA ARG A 205 -2.39 -10.17 -2.74
C ARG A 205 -2.08 -8.80 -3.33
N LYS A 206 -2.99 -8.24 -4.15
CA LYS A 206 -2.83 -6.89 -4.72
C LYS A 206 -2.89 -5.82 -3.61
N GLN A 207 -3.84 -5.96 -2.68
CA GLN A 207 -3.96 -5.03 -1.54
C GLN A 207 -2.70 -5.05 -0.66
N ILE A 208 -2.17 -6.23 -0.33
CA ILE A 208 -0.91 -6.36 0.42
C ILE A 208 0.23 -5.70 -0.34
N ALA A 209 0.35 -5.94 -1.66
CA ALA A 209 1.40 -5.35 -2.47
C ALA A 209 1.33 -3.82 -2.48
N ASN A 210 0.15 -3.25 -2.70
CA ASN A 210 -0.06 -1.81 -2.66
C ASN A 210 0.32 -1.23 -1.29
N LYS A 211 -0.15 -1.85 -0.20
CA LYS A 211 0.17 -1.42 1.17
C LYS A 211 1.67 -1.48 1.49
N MET A 212 2.37 -2.51 1.00
CA MET A 212 3.83 -2.61 1.19
C MET A 212 4.59 -1.56 0.38
N VAL A 213 4.17 -1.28 -0.85
CA VAL A 213 4.74 -0.19 -1.66
C VAL A 213 4.52 1.15 -0.97
N GLN A 214 3.30 1.45 -0.52
CA GLN A 214 2.98 2.65 0.23
C GLN A 214 3.87 2.79 1.47
N SER A 215 4.00 1.74 2.29
CA SER A 215 4.85 1.75 3.48
C SER A 215 6.30 2.12 3.18
N VAL A 216 6.87 1.58 2.10
CA VAL A 216 8.28 1.84 1.74
C VAL A 216 8.47 3.22 1.11
N GLN A 217 7.50 3.71 0.35
CA GLN A 217 7.58 5.02 -0.32
C GLN A 217 7.33 6.19 0.63
N GLU A 218 6.39 6.03 1.59
CA GLU A 218 5.99 7.13 2.47
C GLU A 218 6.79 7.17 3.78
N ILE A 219 7.27 6.02 4.28
CA ILE A 219 7.93 5.93 5.59
C ILE A 219 9.46 5.85 5.41
N PRO A 220 10.23 6.87 5.85
CA PRO A 220 11.67 6.77 5.95
C PRO A 220 12.05 5.86 7.12
N HIS A 221 12.27 4.58 6.84
CA HIS A 221 12.60 3.58 7.85
C HIS A 221 14.01 3.79 8.44
N ALA A 222 14.10 3.75 9.77
CA ALA A 222 15.36 3.52 10.48
C ALA A 222 15.28 2.23 11.29
N TRP A 223 16.41 1.58 11.53
CA TRP A 223 16.48 0.26 12.16
C TRP A 223 17.42 0.25 13.35
N MET A 224 17.03 -0.44 14.40
CA MET A 224 17.85 -0.69 15.57
C MET A 224 17.72 -2.15 15.99
N LYS A 225 18.82 -2.75 16.38
CA LYS A 225 18.86 -4.12 16.92
C LYS A 225 19.47 -4.11 18.31
N MET A 226 18.85 -4.85 19.24
CA MET A 226 19.32 -5.02 20.59
C MET A 226 19.34 -6.50 20.97
N GLU A 227 20.43 -6.95 21.59
CA GLU A 227 20.56 -8.31 22.10
C GLU A 227 20.07 -8.40 23.54
N VAL A 228 19.29 -9.44 23.85
CA VAL A 228 18.60 -9.65 25.12
C VAL A 228 18.92 -11.05 25.67
N ASP A 229 19.22 -11.15 26.96
CA ASP A 229 19.39 -12.46 27.66
C ASP A 229 18.00 -12.99 28.05
N ALA A 230 17.52 -13.98 27.31
CA ALA A 230 16.24 -14.65 27.57
C ALA A 230 16.38 -15.92 28.40
N THR A 231 17.52 -16.12 29.09
CA THR A 231 17.81 -17.37 29.84
C THR A 231 16.80 -17.61 30.96
N GLU A 232 16.52 -16.58 31.76
CA GLU A 232 15.55 -16.68 32.86
C GLU A 232 14.10 -16.78 32.32
N LEU A 233 13.76 -16.07 31.30
CA LEU A 233 12.49 -16.23 30.58
C LEU A 233 12.31 -17.69 30.11
N THR A 234 13.36 -18.28 29.51
CA THR A 234 13.30 -19.64 29.00
C THR A 234 13.06 -20.64 30.13
N LYS A 235 13.75 -20.49 31.27
CA LYS A 235 13.55 -21.35 32.49
C LYS A 235 12.11 -21.17 33.00
N THR A 236 11.65 -19.95 33.17
CA THR A 236 10.33 -19.61 33.70
C THR A 236 9.22 -20.18 32.83
N ARG A 237 9.26 -19.92 31.53
CA ARG A 237 8.26 -20.44 30.58
C ARG A 237 8.28 -21.98 30.56
N ASN A 238 9.44 -22.61 30.56
CA ASN A 238 9.54 -24.09 30.57
C ASN A 238 9.01 -24.71 31.86
N HIS A 239 9.20 -24.07 32.99
CA HIS A 239 8.61 -24.47 34.27
C HIS A 239 7.08 -24.52 34.23
N TYR A 240 6.45 -23.44 33.69
CA TYR A 240 5.00 -23.35 33.66
C TYR A 240 4.34 -24.06 32.47
N LYS A 241 5.09 -24.42 31.43
CA LYS A 241 4.54 -24.92 30.15
C LYS A 241 3.57 -26.09 30.31
N ALA A 242 3.91 -27.10 31.08
CA ALA A 242 3.12 -28.34 31.21
C ALA A 242 1.84 -28.08 32.03
N SER A 243 1.98 -27.49 33.22
CA SER A 243 0.85 -27.17 34.10
C SER A 243 -0.13 -26.17 33.45
N PHE A 244 0.39 -25.14 32.74
CA PHE A 244 -0.41 -24.21 32.02
C PHE A 244 -1.25 -24.87 30.91
N LYS A 245 -0.60 -25.74 30.10
CA LYS A 245 -1.31 -26.47 29.04
C LYS A 245 -2.40 -27.40 29.60
N ALA A 246 -2.11 -28.09 30.69
CA ALA A 246 -3.07 -28.97 31.34
C ALA A 246 -4.29 -28.19 31.89
N LYS A 247 -4.06 -26.99 32.46
CA LYS A 247 -5.11 -26.16 33.06
C LYS A 247 -5.90 -25.38 32.05
N GLU A 248 -5.24 -24.80 31.06
CA GLU A 248 -5.85 -23.82 30.14
C GLU A 248 -6.23 -24.40 28.76
N GLY A 249 -5.67 -25.56 28.35
CA GLY A 249 -5.97 -26.25 27.09
C GLY A 249 -5.21 -25.71 25.87
N TYR A 250 -4.39 -24.65 26.02
CA TYR A 250 -3.55 -24.09 24.95
C TYR A 250 -2.09 -23.89 25.44
N ASN A 251 -1.18 -23.63 24.50
CA ASN A 251 0.24 -23.55 24.81
C ASN A 251 0.63 -22.16 25.34
N LEU A 252 1.45 -22.12 26.38
CA LEU A 252 2.18 -20.93 26.79
C LEU A 252 3.42 -20.78 25.90
N THR A 253 3.37 -19.84 24.94
CA THR A 253 4.46 -19.55 24.02
C THR A 253 5.37 -18.44 24.55
N PHE A 254 6.64 -18.42 24.15
CA PHE A 254 7.53 -17.29 24.44
C PHE A 254 6.96 -15.97 23.93
N PHE A 255 6.29 -16.00 22.79
CA PHE A 255 5.74 -14.82 22.12
C PHE A 255 4.78 -14.03 23.01
N ALA A 256 4.00 -14.70 23.86
CA ALA A 256 3.08 -14.03 24.81
C ALA A 256 3.82 -13.13 25.82
N PHE A 257 5.01 -13.50 26.23
CA PHE A 257 5.85 -12.70 27.13
C PHE A 257 6.41 -11.46 26.40
N PHE A 258 6.87 -11.63 25.18
CA PHE A 258 7.34 -10.52 24.37
C PHE A 258 6.22 -9.51 24.08
N VAL A 259 5.03 -9.99 23.70
CA VAL A 259 3.85 -9.13 23.46
C VAL A 259 3.48 -8.36 24.73
N LYS A 260 3.51 -9.00 25.92
CA LYS A 260 3.25 -8.32 27.20
C LYS A 260 4.31 -7.26 27.50
N ALA A 261 5.59 -7.59 27.36
CA ALA A 261 6.68 -6.65 27.60
C ALA A 261 6.60 -5.41 26.68
N VAL A 262 6.25 -5.64 25.38
CA VAL A 262 6.05 -4.56 24.42
C VAL A 262 4.84 -3.69 24.79
N ALA A 263 3.70 -4.30 25.14
CA ALA A 263 2.50 -3.57 25.53
C ALA A 263 2.75 -2.64 26.72
N GLU A 264 3.45 -3.13 27.74
CA GLU A 264 3.81 -2.35 28.92
C GLU A 264 4.84 -1.25 28.61
N ALA A 265 5.82 -1.52 27.73
CA ALA A 265 6.78 -0.52 27.30
C ALA A 265 6.14 0.60 26.47
N LEU A 266 5.14 0.30 25.63
CA LEU A 266 4.40 1.30 24.87
C LEU A 266 3.60 2.26 25.74
N HIS A 267 3.18 1.83 26.93
CA HIS A 267 2.53 2.70 27.92
C HIS A 267 3.49 3.79 28.43
N GLU A 268 4.77 3.46 28.57
CA GLU A 268 5.82 4.40 29.01
C GLU A 268 6.39 5.22 27.85
N TYR A 269 6.34 4.70 26.63
CA TYR A 269 6.85 5.34 25.42
C TYR A 269 5.75 5.55 24.38
N PRO A 270 4.76 6.42 24.64
CA PRO A 270 3.56 6.54 23.81
C PRO A 270 3.82 7.01 22.38
N MET A 271 4.95 7.69 22.12
CA MET A 271 5.32 8.11 20.77
C MET A 271 5.56 6.95 19.81
N LEU A 272 5.91 5.75 20.30
CA LEU A 272 5.98 4.54 19.47
C LEU A 272 4.60 3.97 19.15
N ASN A 273 3.57 4.34 19.96
CA ASN A 273 2.16 3.97 19.73
C ASN A 273 1.43 5.09 18.98
N SER A 274 1.96 5.52 17.84
CA SER A 274 1.45 6.65 17.08
C SER A 274 1.41 6.36 15.57
N SER A 275 0.90 7.32 14.81
CA SER A 275 0.88 7.30 13.35
C SER A 275 1.11 8.70 12.79
N TRP A 276 1.71 8.78 11.59
CA TRP A 276 1.84 10.02 10.84
C TRP A 276 0.67 10.15 9.87
N GLN A 277 -0.10 11.22 9.96
CA GLN A 277 -1.24 11.50 9.08
C GLN A 277 -1.33 13.01 8.81
N ASN A 278 -1.36 13.42 7.55
CA ASN A 278 -1.56 14.83 7.14
C ASN A 278 -0.60 15.82 7.84
N ASP A 279 0.69 15.47 7.93
CA ASP A 279 1.73 16.23 8.62
C ASP A 279 1.50 16.42 10.14
N GLU A 280 0.70 15.53 10.74
CA GLU A 280 0.45 15.48 12.18
C GLU A 280 0.84 14.12 12.76
N ILE A 281 1.24 14.11 14.05
CA ILE A 281 1.51 12.87 14.79
C ILE A 281 0.30 12.57 15.66
N HIS A 282 -0.38 11.47 15.35
CA HIS A 282 -1.54 10.99 16.11
C HIS A 282 -1.09 9.95 17.14
N VAL A 283 -1.02 10.31 18.40
CA VAL A 283 -0.67 9.40 19.51
C VAL A 283 -1.92 8.66 19.97
N HIS A 284 -1.90 7.33 19.85
CA HIS A 284 -3.02 6.48 20.25
C HIS A 284 -3.03 6.22 21.75
N LYS A 285 -4.21 6.28 22.36
CA LYS A 285 -4.39 5.95 23.79
C LYS A 285 -4.43 4.44 24.02
N ASP A 286 -5.15 3.74 23.15
CA ASP A 286 -5.31 2.28 23.23
C ASP A 286 -4.05 1.61 22.69
N ILE A 287 -3.59 0.57 23.36
CA ILE A 287 -2.45 -0.23 22.93
C ILE A 287 -2.97 -1.52 22.28
N ASN A 288 -3.13 -1.47 20.96
CA ASN A 288 -3.65 -2.55 20.14
C ASN A 288 -2.52 -3.17 19.32
N LEU A 289 -2.09 -4.37 19.70
CA LEU A 289 -0.93 -5.01 19.07
C LEU A 289 -1.32 -5.91 17.90
N SER A 290 -0.90 -5.53 16.71
CA SER A 290 -0.96 -6.38 15.53
C SER A 290 0.08 -7.48 15.63
N ILE A 291 -0.31 -8.74 15.37
CA ILE A 291 0.60 -9.89 15.37
C ILE A 291 0.61 -10.57 14.01
N ALA A 292 1.80 -10.89 13.50
CA ALA A 292 1.92 -11.58 12.22
C ALA A 292 1.65 -13.09 12.39
N VAL A 293 0.67 -13.63 11.66
CA VAL A 293 0.27 -15.03 11.65
C VAL A 293 0.37 -15.58 10.24
N ALA A 294 1.37 -16.41 9.98
CA ALA A 294 1.53 -17.11 8.71
C ALA A 294 0.64 -18.36 8.67
N VAL A 295 -0.11 -18.51 7.57
CA VAL A 295 -0.92 -19.69 7.27
C VAL A 295 -0.72 -20.04 5.80
N GLU A 296 -0.06 -21.15 5.53
CA GLU A 296 0.33 -21.55 4.16
C GLU A 296 1.06 -20.40 3.43
N ASP A 297 0.55 -19.97 2.29
CA ASP A 297 1.13 -18.89 1.48
C ASP A 297 0.61 -17.49 1.84
N LYS A 298 -0.19 -17.37 2.92
CA LYS A 298 -0.83 -16.12 3.34
C LYS A 298 -0.27 -15.64 4.68
N LEU A 299 -0.12 -14.33 4.80
CA LEU A 299 0.21 -13.66 6.03
C LEU A 299 -0.99 -12.83 6.47
N PHE A 300 -1.52 -13.12 7.66
CA PHE A 300 -2.54 -12.32 8.31
C PHE A 300 -1.93 -11.50 9.44
N VAL A 301 -2.52 -10.34 9.73
CA VAL A 301 -2.03 -9.45 10.78
C VAL A 301 -3.18 -9.09 11.72
N PRO A 302 -3.74 -10.08 12.47
CA PRO A 302 -4.80 -9.81 13.42
C PRO A 302 -4.31 -9.01 14.63
N VAL A 303 -5.26 -8.40 15.36
CA VAL A 303 -5.01 -7.41 16.41
C VAL A 303 -5.45 -7.91 17.78
N ILE A 304 -4.56 -7.85 18.75
CA ILE A 304 -4.86 -8.02 20.16
C ILE A 304 -5.23 -6.64 20.73
N LYS A 305 -6.51 -6.43 20.98
CA LYS A 305 -7.03 -5.16 21.52
C LYS A 305 -6.67 -5.00 22.99
N ASN A 306 -6.32 -3.77 23.42
CA ASN A 306 -5.99 -3.41 24.81
C ASN A 306 -4.99 -4.42 25.43
N ALA A 307 -3.85 -4.57 24.76
CA ALA A 307 -2.87 -5.59 25.12
C ALA A 307 -2.19 -5.32 26.47
N ASP A 308 -2.09 -4.05 26.86
CA ASP A 308 -1.54 -3.58 28.15
C ASP A 308 -2.40 -4.03 29.36
N GLU A 309 -3.72 -4.08 29.22
CA GLU A 309 -4.65 -4.51 30.25
C GLU A 309 -4.66 -6.04 30.46
N LYS A 310 -4.10 -6.80 29.54
CA LYS A 310 -4.14 -8.28 29.57
C LYS A 310 -2.95 -8.87 30.33
N SER A 311 -3.21 -9.92 31.12
CA SER A 311 -2.15 -10.75 31.69
C SER A 311 -1.47 -11.59 30.59
N ILE A 312 -0.31 -12.18 30.87
CA ILE A 312 0.39 -13.11 29.97
C ILE A 312 -0.54 -14.25 29.53
N LYS A 313 -1.35 -14.80 30.44
CA LYS A 313 -2.41 -15.77 30.11
C LYS A 313 -3.43 -15.20 29.12
N GLY A 314 -3.91 -13.98 29.35
CA GLY A 314 -4.88 -13.31 28.46
C GLY A 314 -4.33 -13.15 27.04
N ILE A 315 -3.10 -12.66 26.92
CA ILE A 315 -2.39 -12.52 25.65
C ILE A 315 -2.19 -13.89 24.96
N ALA A 316 -1.73 -14.91 25.73
CA ALA A 316 -1.56 -16.25 25.19
C ALA A 316 -2.88 -16.86 24.65
N LYS A 317 -4.01 -16.56 25.31
CA LYS A 317 -5.35 -16.97 24.87
C LYS A 317 -5.73 -16.27 23.54
N GLU A 318 -5.53 -14.95 23.45
CA GLU A 318 -5.79 -14.19 22.23
C GLU A 318 -4.95 -14.69 21.05
N ILE A 319 -3.64 -14.87 21.24
CA ILE A 319 -2.74 -15.43 20.23
C ILE A 319 -3.25 -16.79 19.73
N ALA A 320 -3.62 -17.69 20.65
CA ALA A 320 -4.13 -19.02 20.29
C ALA A 320 -5.46 -18.95 19.53
N THR A 321 -6.36 -18.04 19.94
CA THR A 321 -7.67 -17.83 19.31
C THR A 321 -7.53 -17.25 17.91
N LEU A 322 -6.77 -16.16 17.75
CA LEU A 322 -6.53 -15.51 16.46
C LEU A 322 -5.79 -16.42 15.48
N ALA A 323 -4.78 -17.18 15.96
CA ALA A 323 -4.09 -18.16 15.14
C ALA A 323 -5.01 -19.32 14.70
N LYS A 324 -5.97 -19.73 15.53
CA LYS A 324 -6.98 -20.73 15.15
C LYS A 324 -7.92 -20.17 14.10
N LYS A 325 -8.48 -18.97 14.30
CA LYS A 325 -9.33 -18.29 13.33
C LYS A 325 -8.63 -18.11 11.98
N ALA A 326 -7.34 -17.72 11.99
CA ALA A 326 -6.54 -17.56 10.78
C ALA A 326 -6.44 -18.88 9.98
N ARG A 327 -6.09 -20.00 10.66
CA ARG A 327 -5.98 -21.32 10.01
C ARG A 327 -7.32 -21.83 9.47
N GLN A 328 -8.44 -21.43 10.08
CA GLN A 328 -9.79 -21.79 9.66
C GLN A 328 -10.39 -20.80 8.66
N ASN A 329 -9.65 -19.77 8.26
CA ASN A 329 -10.11 -18.68 7.40
C ASN A 329 -11.36 -17.98 7.95
N GLN A 330 -11.40 -17.77 9.28
CA GLN A 330 -12.53 -17.20 10.04
C GLN A 330 -12.18 -15.86 10.69
N LEU A 331 -11.06 -15.22 10.27
CA LEU A 331 -10.74 -13.87 10.70
C LEU A 331 -11.76 -12.89 10.10
N THR A 332 -12.29 -12.03 10.95
CA THR A 332 -13.20 -10.94 10.55
C THR A 332 -12.43 -9.65 10.30
N ASN A 333 -13.07 -8.67 9.67
CA ASN A 333 -12.48 -7.34 9.53
C ASN A 333 -12.19 -6.71 10.90
N GLU A 334 -13.03 -6.94 11.89
CA GLU A 334 -12.82 -6.47 13.27
C GLU A 334 -11.56 -7.07 13.91
N ASP A 335 -11.27 -8.34 13.64
CA ASP A 335 -10.04 -8.99 14.11
C ASP A 335 -8.77 -8.38 13.48
N MET A 336 -8.89 -7.70 12.33
CA MET A 336 -7.76 -7.20 11.53
C MET A 336 -7.54 -5.68 11.63
N GLN A 337 -8.50 -4.94 12.21
CA GLN A 337 -8.50 -3.47 12.23
C GLN A 337 -8.12 -2.89 13.59
N GLY A 338 -7.64 -1.63 13.58
CA GLY A 338 -7.37 -0.83 14.77
C GLY A 338 -6.05 -1.18 15.48
N GLY A 339 -5.13 -1.87 14.82
CA GLY A 339 -3.80 -2.11 15.36
C GLY A 339 -2.94 -0.85 15.34
N THR A 340 -2.29 -0.53 16.46
CA THR A 340 -1.50 0.71 16.66
C THR A 340 0.00 0.47 16.61
N PHE A 341 0.44 -0.76 16.85
CA PHE A 341 1.85 -1.19 16.78
C PHE A 341 1.89 -2.65 16.32
N THR A 342 2.94 -3.07 15.62
CA THR A 342 3.09 -4.47 15.14
C THR A 342 4.21 -5.19 15.85
N VAL A 343 3.93 -6.42 16.33
CA VAL A 343 4.95 -7.36 16.83
C VAL A 343 4.96 -8.59 15.94
N ASN A 344 6.11 -8.92 15.38
CA ASN A 344 6.29 -10.07 14.50
C ASN A 344 7.24 -11.10 15.13
N ASN A 345 6.95 -12.38 14.95
CA ASN A 345 7.77 -13.49 15.44
C ASN A 345 8.49 -14.17 14.27
N THR A 346 9.59 -13.58 13.81
CA THR A 346 10.47 -14.12 12.77
C THR A 346 11.31 -15.28 13.27
N GLY A 347 11.53 -15.35 14.59
CA GLY A 347 12.23 -16.45 15.25
C GLY A 347 11.59 -17.82 15.04
N SER A 348 10.29 -17.89 14.74
CA SER A 348 9.61 -19.14 14.38
C SER A 348 10.12 -19.77 13.09
N PHE A 349 10.80 -19.01 12.23
CA PHE A 349 11.42 -19.46 10.98
C PHE A 349 12.94 -19.65 11.11
N GLY A 350 13.49 -19.48 12.31
CA GLY A 350 14.94 -19.59 12.54
C GLY A 350 15.72 -18.30 12.27
N SER A 351 15.06 -17.19 11.97
CA SER A 351 15.71 -15.89 11.81
C SER A 351 16.42 -15.47 13.09
N VAL A 352 17.59 -14.85 12.96
CA VAL A 352 18.36 -14.29 14.08
C VAL A 352 18.50 -12.76 13.96
N SER A 353 18.13 -12.18 12.83
CA SER A 353 18.10 -10.74 12.59
C SER A 353 17.29 -10.44 11.33
N SER A 354 16.37 -9.51 11.40
CA SER A 354 15.55 -9.08 10.27
C SER A 354 15.20 -7.60 10.37
N MET A 355 14.83 -7.00 9.22
CA MET A 355 14.36 -5.63 9.13
C MET A 355 12.94 -5.65 8.61
N GLY A 356 11.96 -5.32 9.48
CA GLY A 356 10.54 -5.33 9.15
C GLY A 356 10.14 -4.08 8.37
N ILE A 357 9.24 -4.26 7.39
CA ILE A 357 8.52 -3.14 6.78
C ILE A 357 7.39 -2.76 7.73
N ILE A 358 7.29 -1.49 8.06
CA ILE A 358 6.26 -0.96 8.97
C ILE A 358 4.89 -1.14 8.33
N ASN A 359 3.90 -1.54 9.12
CA ASN A 359 2.52 -1.66 8.68
C ASN A 359 1.85 -0.28 8.69
N HIS A 360 1.97 0.46 7.58
CA HIS A 360 1.39 1.80 7.43
C HIS A 360 -0.06 1.85 7.97
N PRO A 361 -0.49 2.88 8.73
CA PRO A 361 0.23 4.11 9.10
C PRO A 361 0.95 4.07 10.46
N GLN A 362 1.22 2.88 11.03
CA GLN A 362 1.87 2.73 12.34
C GLN A 362 3.28 3.34 12.35
N ALA A 363 3.72 3.81 13.52
CA ALA A 363 5.06 4.40 13.68
C ALA A 363 6.20 3.37 13.75
N ALA A 364 5.90 2.11 14.10
CA ALA A 364 6.97 1.13 14.29
C ALA A 364 6.49 -0.34 14.19
N ILE A 365 7.46 -1.24 14.00
CA ILE A 365 7.29 -2.68 14.06
C ILE A 365 8.48 -3.32 14.78
N LEU A 366 8.22 -4.22 15.72
CA LEU A 366 9.22 -5.00 16.42
C LEU A 366 9.25 -6.45 15.91
N GLN A 367 10.44 -6.93 15.54
CA GLN A 367 10.71 -8.31 15.21
C GLN A 367 11.30 -9.02 16.45
N VAL A 368 10.72 -10.14 16.84
CA VAL A 368 11.27 -11.06 17.84
C VAL A 368 11.93 -12.21 17.09
N GLU A 369 13.24 -12.32 17.23
CA GLU A 369 14.05 -13.32 16.54
C GLU A 369 14.13 -14.65 17.31
N SER A 370 14.86 -15.62 16.77
CA SER A 370 15.08 -16.93 17.42
C SER A 370 15.86 -16.78 18.73
N ILE A 371 15.41 -17.48 19.77
CA ILE A 371 16.19 -17.68 20.99
C ILE A 371 17.25 -18.75 20.71
N VAL A 372 18.51 -18.37 20.77
CA VAL A 372 19.65 -19.25 20.46
C VAL A 372 20.67 -19.27 21.59
N LYS A 373 21.28 -20.45 21.86
CA LYS A 373 22.36 -20.54 22.81
C LYS A 373 23.62 -19.92 22.25
N ARG A 374 24.23 -19.00 23.02
CA ARG A 374 25.49 -18.34 22.67
C ARG A 374 26.43 -18.29 23.88
N PRO A 375 27.75 -18.37 23.66
CA PRO A 375 28.73 -17.98 24.65
C PRO A 375 28.74 -16.47 24.79
N VAL A 376 28.59 -15.98 26.00
CA VAL A 376 28.63 -14.55 26.33
C VAL A 376 29.55 -14.33 27.53
N VAL A 377 30.08 -13.11 27.62
CA VAL A 377 30.93 -12.72 28.78
C VAL A 377 30.01 -12.09 29.84
N ILE A 378 30.00 -12.68 31.05
CA ILE A 378 29.27 -12.17 32.22
C ILE A 378 30.26 -12.17 33.40
N ASN A 379 30.48 -11.03 34.01
CA ASN A 379 31.42 -10.86 35.15
C ASN A 379 32.80 -11.45 34.82
N ASP A 380 33.34 -11.17 33.64
CA ASP A 380 34.63 -11.65 33.13
C ASP A 380 34.73 -13.18 32.95
N MET A 381 33.60 -13.88 32.96
CA MET A 381 33.53 -15.34 32.73
C MET A 381 32.70 -15.63 31.47
N ILE A 382 33.08 -16.70 30.76
CA ILE A 382 32.30 -17.19 29.62
C ILE A 382 31.13 -18.00 30.16
N ALA A 383 29.90 -17.60 29.82
CA ALA A 383 28.67 -18.32 30.14
C ALA A 383 27.87 -18.64 28.88
N ILE A 384 27.19 -19.79 28.88
CA ILE A 384 26.23 -20.12 27.82
C ILE A 384 24.88 -19.54 28.23
N ARG A 385 24.32 -18.67 27.37
CA ARG A 385 23.01 -17.98 27.56
C ARG A 385 22.07 -18.22 26.39
N GLU A 386 20.80 -18.18 26.68
CA GLU A 386 19.72 -18.17 25.68
C GLU A 386 19.51 -16.73 25.22
N MET A 387 20.12 -16.37 24.09
CA MET A 387 20.12 -14.98 23.58
C MET A 387 19.06 -14.81 22.51
N VAL A 388 18.40 -13.66 22.49
CA VAL A 388 17.43 -13.27 21.44
C VAL A 388 17.75 -11.86 20.97
N ASN A 389 17.62 -11.62 19.68
CA ASN A 389 17.66 -10.26 19.14
C ASN A 389 16.25 -9.70 19.03
N LEU A 390 16.09 -8.43 19.43
CA LEU A 390 14.94 -7.59 19.13
C LEU A 390 15.35 -6.63 18.03
N CYS A 391 14.64 -6.66 16.90
CA CYS A 391 14.90 -5.78 15.76
C CYS A 391 13.71 -4.85 15.59
N LEU A 392 13.94 -3.54 15.72
CA LEU A 392 12.93 -2.50 15.64
C LEU A 392 13.11 -1.70 14.36
N SER A 393 12.03 -1.52 13.60
CA SER A 393 11.94 -0.51 12.52
C SER A 393 11.04 0.61 13.00
N ILE A 394 11.46 1.85 12.79
CA ILE A 394 10.73 3.07 13.17
C ILE A 394 10.51 3.98 11.97
N ASP A 395 9.44 4.77 12.02
CA ASP A 395 9.22 5.91 11.14
C ASP A 395 10.07 7.08 11.63
N HIS A 396 11.13 7.42 10.88
CA HIS A 396 12.10 8.45 11.30
C HIS A 396 11.56 9.88 11.15
N ARG A 397 10.33 10.06 10.69
CA ARG A 397 9.59 11.35 10.77
C ARG A 397 9.04 11.60 12.17
N ILE A 398 8.74 10.51 12.91
CA ILE A 398 8.10 10.55 14.24
C ILE A 398 9.13 10.34 15.34
N LEU A 399 10.05 9.41 15.15
CA LEU A 399 10.94 8.85 16.16
C LEU A 399 12.40 8.98 15.76
N ASP A 400 13.25 9.24 16.75
CA ASP A 400 14.70 9.24 16.61
C ASP A 400 15.38 8.05 17.28
N GLY A 401 16.71 7.96 17.14
CA GLY A 401 17.49 6.87 17.70
C GLY A 401 17.48 6.82 19.23
N LEU A 402 17.30 7.95 19.91
CA LEU A 402 17.25 8.00 21.37
C LEU A 402 15.98 7.33 21.90
N GLN A 403 14.82 7.71 21.36
CA GLN A 403 13.52 7.17 21.75
C GLN A 403 13.44 5.66 21.42
N ALA A 404 13.91 5.26 20.23
CA ALA A 404 13.97 3.86 19.81
C ALA A 404 14.87 3.01 20.74
N GLY A 405 16.03 3.55 21.12
CA GLY A 405 16.97 2.90 22.02
C GLY A 405 16.44 2.74 23.43
N GLN A 406 15.81 3.80 23.97
CA GLN A 406 15.18 3.77 25.29
C GLN A 406 14.05 2.74 25.36
N PHE A 407 13.16 2.74 24.37
CA PHE A 407 12.08 1.76 24.27
C PHE A 407 12.60 0.33 24.22
N LEU A 408 13.58 0.03 23.34
CA LEU A 408 14.18 -1.30 23.26
C LEU A 408 14.85 -1.72 24.56
N ASN A 409 15.52 -0.78 25.26
CA ASN A 409 16.13 -1.06 26.55
C ASN A 409 15.09 -1.38 27.63
N GLU A 410 13.93 -0.70 27.60
CA GLU A 410 12.83 -1.00 28.52
C GLU A 410 12.24 -2.39 28.22
N VAL A 411 11.98 -2.72 26.95
CA VAL A 411 11.52 -4.07 26.55
C VAL A 411 12.53 -5.13 26.98
N LYS A 412 13.85 -4.89 26.77
CA LYS A 412 14.94 -5.75 27.23
C LYS A 412 14.86 -5.97 28.75
N SER A 413 14.81 -4.89 29.53
CA SER A 413 14.74 -4.95 30.99
C SER A 413 13.55 -5.79 31.47
N ARG A 414 12.39 -5.65 30.82
CA ARG A 414 11.19 -6.44 31.15
C ARG A 414 11.37 -7.92 30.85
N ILE A 415 11.96 -8.27 29.70
CA ILE A 415 12.23 -9.64 29.29
C ILE A 415 13.23 -10.32 30.26
N GLU A 416 14.30 -9.63 30.63
CA GLU A 416 15.32 -10.14 31.55
C GLU A 416 14.81 -10.31 32.99
N ARG A 417 13.74 -9.57 33.38
CA ARG A 417 13.06 -9.71 34.68
C ARG A 417 12.06 -10.87 34.77
N TYR A 418 11.74 -11.57 33.70
CA TYR A 418 10.86 -12.76 33.77
C TYR A 418 11.56 -13.94 34.44
N THR A 419 11.56 -13.96 35.76
CA THR A 419 12.10 -15.05 36.59
C THR A 419 10.96 -15.85 37.24
N LEU A 420 11.26 -17.00 37.79
CA LEU A 420 10.29 -17.85 38.52
C LEU A 420 9.66 -17.13 39.73
N GLU A 421 10.41 -16.22 40.35
CA GLU A 421 9.97 -15.52 41.56
C GLU A 421 9.07 -14.31 41.25
N HIS A 422 9.33 -13.61 40.13
CA HIS A 422 8.69 -12.34 39.85
C HIS A 422 7.64 -12.41 38.73
N THR A 423 7.51 -13.53 38.03
CA THR A 423 6.60 -13.60 36.87
C THR A 423 5.19 -14.03 37.29
N GLN A 424 4.22 -13.15 37.02
CA GLN A 424 2.78 -13.43 37.17
C GLN A 424 2.21 -13.84 35.82
N ILE A 425 1.82 -15.11 35.69
CA ILE A 425 1.22 -15.63 34.43
C ILE A 425 -0.26 -15.30 34.34
N TYR A 426 -0.96 -15.27 35.48
CA TYR A 426 -2.42 -15.14 35.57
C TYR A 426 -2.88 -13.73 35.89
#